data_6a4f5b80c3c1b03adbef05713977a4de
#
_entry.id   6a4f5b80c3c1b03adbef05713977a4de
#
_cell.length_a   1.000
_cell.length_b   1.000
_cell.length_c   1.000
_cell.angle_alpha   90.00
_cell.angle_beta   90.00
_cell.angle_gamma   90.00
#
_symmetry.space_group_name_H-M   'P 1'
#
loop_
_entity.id
_entity.type
_entity.pdbx_description
1 polymer ?
#
loop_
_entity_poly.entity_id
_entity_poly.type
_entity_poly.pdbx_seq_one_letter_code
_entity_poly.pdbx_strand_id
1 'polypeptide(L)' 'MKHLLEVIAKALVDQPDEVTVIERETEDALILELHVSPGDMGKVIGKQGRIAKAIRTVVKASVDKGDKKIVVDIQ' A
#
# COMPACT_ATOMS: atom_id res chain seq x y z
N MET A 1 -0.66 5.91 8.61
CA MET A 1 -1.11 5.06 7.51
C MET A 1 -0.11 5.00 6.39
N LYS A 2 0.15 6.14 5.82
CA LYS A 2 1.15 6.27 4.77
C LYS A 2 2.49 5.68 5.17
N HIS A 3 2.96 6.00 6.38
CA HIS A 3 4.25 5.52 6.87
C HIS A 3 4.30 4.00 7.00
N LEU A 4 3.23 3.38 7.49
CA LEU A 4 3.16 1.93 7.61
C LEU A 4 3.31 1.26 6.24
N LEU A 5 2.58 1.77 5.24
CA LEU A 5 2.66 1.23 3.89
C LEU A 5 4.04 1.42 3.29
N GLU A 6 4.68 2.57 3.53
CA GLU A 6 6.05 2.80 3.08
C GLU A 6 7.03 1.78 3.68
N VAL A 7 6.93 1.54 4.98
CA VAL A 7 7.82 0.59 5.67
C VAL A 7 7.66 -0.81 5.09
N ILE A 8 6.42 -1.25 4.90
CA ILE A 8 6.15 -2.57 4.34
C ILE A 8 6.72 -2.69 2.93
N ALA A 9 6.43 -1.72 2.07
CA ALA A 9 6.88 -1.76 0.68
C ALA A 9 8.39 -1.72 0.58
N LYS A 10 9.05 -0.85 1.34
CA LYS A 10 10.51 -0.75 1.33
C LYS A 10 11.19 -2.02 1.79
N ALA A 11 10.55 -2.78 2.66
CA ALA A 11 11.09 -4.06 3.12
C ALA A 11 11.02 -5.16 2.06
N LEU A 12 10.13 -5.02 1.08
CA LEU A 12 9.89 -6.04 0.06
C LEU A 12 10.65 -5.83 -1.23
N VAL A 13 11.02 -4.58 -1.55
CA VAL A 13 11.55 -4.23 -2.87
C VAL A 13 13.07 -4.18 -2.86
N ASP A 14 13.66 -4.25 -4.08
CA ASP A 14 15.10 -4.10 -4.27
C ASP A 14 15.52 -2.63 -4.36
N GLN A 15 14.58 -1.75 -4.75
CA GLN A 15 14.86 -0.33 -4.90
C GLN A 15 13.96 0.50 -3.98
N PRO A 16 14.26 0.51 -2.68
CA PRO A 16 13.42 1.23 -1.72
C PRO A 16 13.35 2.74 -1.97
N ASP A 17 14.36 3.32 -2.61
CA ASP A 17 14.36 4.74 -2.93
C ASP A 17 13.29 5.10 -3.95
N GLU A 18 12.79 4.11 -4.69
CA GLU A 18 11.72 4.31 -5.68
C GLU A 18 10.32 4.15 -5.09
N VAL A 19 10.23 3.80 -3.82
CA VAL A 19 8.92 3.65 -3.17
C VAL A 19 8.35 5.02 -2.84
N THR A 20 7.14 5.25 -3.31
CA THR A 20 6.39 6.49 -3.01
C THR A 20 4.97 6.11 -2.63
N VAL A 21 4.46 6.72 -1.57
CA VAL A 21 3.05 6.55 -1.19
C VAL A 21 2.39 7.91 -1.22
N ILE A 22 1.30 7.99 -1.97
CA ILE A 22 0.49 9.19 -2.06
C ILE A 22 -0.81 8.94 -1.32
N GLU A 23 -1.14 9.83 -0.41
CA GLU A 23 -2.35 9.72 0.40
C GLU A 23 -3.35 10.75 -0.08
N ARG A 24 -4.57 10.29 -0.39
CA ARG A 24 -5.68 11.16 -0.76
C ARG A 24 -6.86 10.84 0.13
N GLU A 25 -7.54 11.86 0.58
CA GLU A 25 -8.71 11.68 1.42
C GLU A 25 -9.93 12.32 0.76
N THR A 26 -11.01 11.54 0.68
CA THR A 26 -12.31 12.01 0.23
C THR A 26 -13.29 11.92 1.38
N GLU A 27 -14.54 12.33 1.19
CA GLU A 27 -15.57 12.18 2.22
C GLU A 27 -15.79 10.73 2.59
N ASP A 28 -15.70 9.83 1.62
CA ASP A 28 -16.05 8.43 1.79
C ASP A 28 -14.86 7.49 1.92
N ALA A 29 -13.66 7.94 1.58
CA ALA A 29 -12.54 7.04 1.47
C ALA A 29 -11.21 7.71 1.80
N LEU A 30 -10.30 6.91 2.32
CA LEU A 30 -8.88 7.22 2.41
C LEU A 30 -8.18 6.35 1.39
N ILE A 31 -7.52 6.97 0.41
CA ILE A 31 -6.88 6.26 -0.70
C ILE A 31 -5.37 6.38 -0.56
N LEU A 32 -4.70 5.25 -0.52
CA LEU A 32 -3.25 5.17 -0.46
C LEU A 32 -2.76 4.59 -1.78
N GLU A 33 -2.02 5.39 -2.55
CA GLU A 33 -1.42 4.93 -3.81
C GLU A 33 0.03 4.58 -3.58
N LEU A 34 0.35 3.33 -3.80
CA LEU A 34 1.72 2.84 -3.68
C LEU A 34 2.35 2.76 -5.06
N HIS A 35 3.49 3.42 -5.22
CA HIS A 35 4.29 3.38 -6.44
C HIS A 35 5.64 2.75 -6.13
N VAL A 36 6.05 1.81 -6.95
CA VAL A 36 7.35 1.15 -6.82
C VAL A 36 8.02 1.12 -8.19
N SER A 37 9.31 0.78 -8.22
CA SER A 37 10.00 0.54 -9.48
C SER A 37 9.29 -0.54 -10.28
N PRO A 38 9.17 -0.40 -11.62
CA PRO A 38 8.52 -1.43 -12.44
C PRO A 38 9.10 -2.83 -12.23
N GLY A 39 10.39 -2.95 -11.99
CA GLY A 39 11.03 -4.23 -11.72
C GLY A 39 10.66 -4.84 -10.38
N ASP A 40 10.11 -4.05 -9.47
CA ASP A 40 9.72 -4.50 -8.12
C ASP A 40 8.23 -4.74 -7.98
N MET A 41 7.45 -4.47 -9.03
CA MET A 41 5.99 -4.60 -8.95
C MET A 41 5.56 -5.99 -8.50
N GLY A 42 6.19 -7.02 -9.04
CA GLY A 42 5.89 -8.40 -8.66
C GLY A 42 6.14 -8.71 -7.20
N LYS A 43 7.04 -7.97 -6.55
CA LYS A 43 7.38 -8.19 -5.15
C LYS A 43 6.34 -7.65 -4.18
N VAL A 44 5.57 -6.65 -4.61
CA VAL A 44 4.49 -6.09 -3.79
C VAL A 44 3.14 -6.66 -4.15
N ILE A 45 3.01 -7.29 -5.31
CA ILE A 45 1.79 -7.98 -5.70
C ILE A 45 1.82 -9.43 -5.27
N GLY A 46 2.91 -10.13 -5.58
CA GLY A 46 3.08 -11.52 -5.26
C GLY A 46 2.30 -12.44 -6.18
N LYS A 47 2.49 -13.74 -5.97
CA LYS A 47 1.83 -14.77 -6.76
C LYS A 47 0.33 -14.72 -6.52
N GLN A 48 -0.44 -14.56 -7.57
CA GLN A 48 -1.90 -14.48 -7.51
C GLN A 48 -2.39 -13.31 -6.64
N GLY A 49 -1.56 -12.27 -6.50
CA GLY A 49 -1.94 -11.11 -5.72
C GLY A 49 -1.91 -11.31 -4.21
N ARG A 50 -1.30 -12.37 -3.71
CA ARG A 50 -1.32 -12.69 -2.29
C ARG A 50 -0.63 -11.67 -1.40
N ILE A 51 0.49 -11.13 -1.88
CA ILE A 51 1.22 -10.11 -1.11
C ILE A 51 0.41 -8.82 -1.05
N ALA A 52 -0.14 -8.40 -2.18
CA ALA A 52 -0.98 -7.21 -2.22
C ALA A 52 -2.19 -7.35 -1.31
N LYS A 53 -2.81 -8.53 -1.29
CA LYS A 53 -3.94 -8.80 -0.41
C LYS A 53 -3.54 -8.71 1.06
N ALA A 54 -2.38 -9.26 1.40
CA ALA A 54 -1.86 -9.21 2.77
C ALA A 54 -1.56 -7.77 3.19
N ILE A 55 -0.96 -6.98 2.31
CA ILE A 55 -0.69 -5.58 2.57
C ILE A 55 -1.99 -4.82 2.87
N ARG A 56 -3.01 -5.03 2.03
CA ARG A 56 -4.31 -4.39 2.23
C ARG A 56 -4.92 -4.77 3.57
N THR A 57 -4.82 -6.02 3.94
CA THR A 57 -5.36 -6.52 5.21
C THR A 57 -4.67 -5.84 6.40
N VAL A 58 -3.33 -5.78 6.37
CA VAL A 58 -2.57 -5.17 7.45
C VAL A 58 -2.88 -3.68 7.57
N VAL A 59 -2.90 -2.98 6.45
CA VAL A 59 -3.17 -1.54 6.45
C VAL A 59 -4.57 -1.26 6.98
N LYS A 60 -5.56 -2.00 6.51
CA LYS A 60 -6.93 -1.81 6.96
C LYS A 60 -7.10 -2.10 8.45
N ALA A 61 -6.39 -3.10 8.96
CA ALA A 61 -6.47 -3.45 10.38
C ALA A 61 -5.80 -2.41 11.28
N SER A 62 -4.88 -1.62 10.73
CA SER A 62 -4.11 -0.65 11.49
C SER A 62 -4.78 0.72 11.58
N VAL A 63 -5.90 0.91 10.89
CA VAL A 63 -6.61 2.18 10.85
C VAL A 63 -7.77 2.16 11.81
N ASP A 64 -7.95 3.28 12.53
CA ASP A 64 -9.18 3.50 13.24
C ASP A 64 -10.27 3.76 12.20
N LYS A 65 -11.26 2.90 12.19
CA LYS A 65 -12.10 2.75 11.01
C LYS A 65 -13.05 3.91 10.73
N GLY A 66 -13.46 4.66 11.70
CA GLY A 66 -14.47 5.66 11.41
C GLY A 66 -15.45 5.14 10.36
N ASP A 67 -16.01 6.02 9.58
CA ASP A 67 -16.91 5.62 8.50
C ASP A 67 -16.25 5.56 7.14
N LYS A 68 -14.94 5.78 7.07
CA LYS A 68 -14.24 5.86 5.78
C LYS A 68 -13.74 4.50 5.33
N LYS A 69 -13.89 4.25 4.05
CA LYS A 69 -13.35 3.09 3.38
C LYS A 69 -11.86 3.30 3.14
N ILE A 70 -11.06 2.28 3.40
CA ILE A 70 -9.62 2.33 3.12
C ILE A 70 -9.37 1.62 1.81
N VAL A 71 -8.73 2.32 0.89
CA VAL A 71 -8.38 1.78 -0.43
C VAL A 71 -6.87 1.83 -0.57
N VAL A 72 -6.26 0.69 -0.89
CA VAL A 72 -4.84 0.62 -1.21
C VAL A 72 -4.70 0.28 -2.68
N ASP A 73 -4.12 1.20 -3.44
CA ASP A 73 -3.95 1.06 -4.87
C ASP A 73 -2.44 0.90 -5.15
N ILE A 74 -2.08 -0.19 -5.83
CA ILE A 74 -0.68 -0.50 -6.12
C ILE A 74 -0.43 -0.27 -7.61
N GLN A 75 0.51 0.62 -7.90
CA GLN A 75 0.83 1.01 -9.28
C GLN A 75 2.32 0.88 -9.61
#